data_88dbefee7a765fc3b77477d1e0d731d2
#
_entry.id   88dbefee7a765fc3b77477d1e0d731d2
#
_cell.length_a   1.000
_cell.length_b   1.000
_cell.length_c   1.000
_cell.angle_alpha   90.00
_cell.angle_beta   90.00
_cell.angle_gamma   90.00
#
_symmetry.space_group_name_H-M   'P 1'
#
loop_
_entity.id
_entity.type
_entity.pdbx_description
1 polymer ?
#
loop_
_entity_poly.entity_id
_entity_poly.type
_entity_poly.pdbx_seq_one_letter_code
_entity_poly.pdbx_strand_id
1 'polypeptide(L)'
;MNNKLLLLATSACVLTALVPVSRVFGASELSQRPPETKSVAVAGTAVPVSQILQKLKGKTQVPIFLPSRLPISQKLYYQSQAKTDSYTISMEYTADCRGAGACSFGEIRGQKGGEFSTKVEGVTKTLKTVQLADRVKGVFHNGCGAYCTATLEWKSQGFMYTVAIKNGRESDLILIANSAILARKR
;
A
#
# COMPACT_ATOMS: atom_id res chain seq x y z
N MET A 1 9.59 16.67 -52.79
CA MET A 1 9.95 15.54 -53.68
C MET A 1 9.40 14.31 -52.99
N ASN A 2 8.20 13.85 -53.35
CA ASN A 2 7.88 12.65 -54.15
C ASN A 2 8.46 11.38 -53.52
N ASN A 3 7.70 10.38 -53.08
CA ASN A 3 6.78 9.56 -53.86
C ASN A 3 5.84 8.76 -52.98
N LYS A 4 4.62 8.76 -53.40
CA LYS A 4 3.57 7.79 -53.38
C LYS A 4 4.04 6.38 -53.79
N LEU A 5 3.56 5.33 -53.13
CA LEU A 5 3.09 4.17 -53.86
C LEU A 5 1.98 3.45 -53.14
N LEU A 6 0.92 3.36 -53.84
CA LEU A 6 -0.35 2.67 -53.61
C LEU A 6 -0.20 1.23 -54.14
N LEU A 7 -0.70 0.22 -53.45
CA LEU A 7 -1.05 -1.07 -54.08
C LEU A 7 -2.21 -1.74 -53.37
N LEU A 8 -3.27 -1.85 -54.16
CA LEU A 8 -4.52 -2.64 -53.99
C LEU A 8 -4.26 -4.09 -54.40
N ALA A 9 -4.92 -5.05 -53.78
CA ALA A 9 -5.46 -6.26 -54.43
C ALA A 9 -6.22 -7.08 -53.35
N THR A 10 -7.53 -7.15 -53.38
CA THR A 10 -8.48 -8.10 -54.01
C THR A 10 -8.58 -9.44 -53.28
N SER A 11 -9.71 -9.63 -52.60
CA SER A 11 -10.85 -10.52 -52.87
C SER A 11 -10.59 -12.01 -52.95
N ALA A 12 -11.22 -12.75 -52.05
CA ALA A 12 -11.86 -14.05 -52.39
C ALA A 12 -12.90 -14.45 -51.31
N CYS A 13 -14.14 -14.46 -51.68
CA CYS A 13 -15.25 -15.16 -51.03
C CYS A 13 -15.06 -16.67 -51.14
N VAL A 14 -15.29 -17.40 -50.07
CA VAL A 14 -15.70 -18.83 -50.15
C VAL A 14 -16.89 -19.03 -49.21
N LEU A 15 -18.05 -19.25 -49.86
CA LEU A 15 -19.24 -19.84 -49.23
C LEU A 15 -19.04 -21.35 -49.13
N THR A 16 -19.31 -21.91 -47.97
CA THR A 16 -19.75 -23.32 -47.91
C THR A 16 -20.60 -23.59 -46.65
N ALA A 17 -21.83 -23.89 -46.92
CA ALA A 17 -22.71 -24.96 -46.45
C ALA A 17 -23.07 -25.06 -44.95
N LEU A 18 -24.38 -24.85 -44.75
CA LEU A 18 -25.21 -25.26 -43.61
C LEU A 18 -25.17 -26.77 -43.36
N VAL A 19 -25.04 -27.14 -42.10
CA VAL A 19 -25.56 -28.42 -41.57
C VAL A 19 -26.24 -28.12 -40.21
N PRO A 20 -27.54 -28.43 -40.05
CA PRO A 20 -28.20 -28.31 -38.76
C PRO A 20 -28.05 -29.66 -38.04
N VAL A 21 -27.34 -29.68 -36.91
CA VAL A 21 -27.41 -30.81 -35.95
C VAL A 21 -28.07 -30.30 -34.68
N SER A 22 -29.36 -30.56 -34.58
CA SER A 22 -30.08 -30.46 -33.29
C SER A 22 -29.58 -31.57 -32.37
N ARG A 23 -28.93 -31.19 -31.29
CA ARG A 23 -28.77 -32.01 -30.08
C ARG A 23 -29.23 -31.21 -28.87
N VAL A 24 -30.42 -31.59 -28.43
CA VAL A 24 -30.94 -31.28 -27.11
C VAL A 24 -30.11 -32.05 -26.12
N PHE A 25 -29.29 -31.35 -25.36
CA PHE A 25 -28.72 -31.85 -24.09
C PHE A 25 -29.11 -30.88 -23.00
N GLY A 26 -29.89 -31.43 -22.05
CA GLY A 26 -30.23 -30.73 -20.82
C GLY A 26 -28.96 -30.29 -20.08
N ALA A 27 -28.72 -29.01 -20.06
CA ALA A 27 -27.69 -28.40 -19.21
C ALA A 27 -28.28 -28.26 -17.81
N SER A 28 -27.91 -29.14 -16.90
CA SER A 28 -28.01 -28.91 -15.48
C SER A 28 -27.08 -27.70 -15.17
N GLU A 29 -27.69 -26.57 -14.96
CA GLU A 29 -27.04 -25.36 -14.56
C GLU A 29 -26.51 -25.52 -13.12
N LEU A 30 -25.32 -26.09 -13.00
CA LEU A 30 -24.54 -26.04 -11.77
C LEU A 30 -24.15 -24.57 -11.59
N SER A 31 -24.97 -23.85 -10.79
CA SER A 31 -24.67 -22.52 -10.28
C SER A 31 -23.36 -22.60 -9.50
N GLN A 32 -22.24 -22.36 -10.19
CA GLN A 32 -20.94 -22.18 -9.54
C GLN A 32 -20.99 -20.84 -8.84
N ARG A 33 -21.33 -20.87 -7.55
CA ARG A 33 -21.12 -19.73 -6.65
C ARG A 33 -19.65 -19.33 -6.75
N PRO A 34 -19.32 -18.05 -7.06
CA PRO A 34 -17.94 -17.59 -7.07
C PRO A 34 -17.27 -17.96 -5.75
N PRO A 35 -15.99 -18.37 -5.75
CA PRO A 35 -15.29 -18.68 -4.52
C PRO A 35 -15.33 -17.45 -3.60
N GLU A 36 -15.96 -17.60 -2.44
CA GLU A 36 -15.90 -16.61 -1.38
C GLU A 36 -14.42 -16.37 -1.06
N THR A 37 -13.91 -15.21 -1.44
CA THR A 37 -12.60 -14.73 -1.03
C THR A 37 -12.66 -14.57 0.49
N LYS A 38 -12.26 -15.62 1.22
CA LYS A 38 -12.06 -15.54 2.67
C LYS A 38 -11.08 -14.40 2.92
N SER A 39 -11.61 -13.29 3.41
CA SER A 39 -10.79 -12.22 3.95
C SER A 39 -9.93 -12.82 5.05
N VAL A 40 -8.66 -13.04 4.76
CA VAL A 40 -7.69 -13.47 5.77
C VAL A 40 -7.59 -12.31 6.75
N ALA A 41 -8.23 -12.49 7.90
CA ALA A 41 -8.13 -11.52 8.99
C ALA A 41 -6.65 -11.44 9.38
N VAL A 42 -5.99 -10.33 9.08
CA VAL A 42 -4.62 -10.08 9.50
C VAL A 42 -4.60 -10.07 11.01
N ALA A 43 -4.04 -11.13 11.61
CA ALA A 43 -3.80 -11.16 13.05
C ALA A 43 -2.88 -9.99 13.41
N GLY A 44 -3.22 -9.24 14.48
CA GLY A 44 -2.40 -8.10 14.86
C GLY A 44 -3.11 -7.15 15.82
N THR A 45 -2.39 -6.17 16.32
CA THR A 45 -2.89 -5.17 17.27
C THR A 45 -3.72 -4.10 16.54
N ALA A 46 -4.91 -3.81 17.07
CA ALA A 46 -5.76 -2.74 16.55
C ALA A 46 -5.13 -1.36 16.79
N VAL A 47 -5.20 -0.49 15.78
CA VAL A 47 -4.77 0.90 15.88
C VAL A 47 -5.96 1.73 16.40
N PRO A 48 -5.79 2.62 17.41
CA PRO A 48 -6.86 3.47 17.92
C PRO A 48 -7.14 4.66 16.96
N VAL A 49 -7.59 4.33 15.74
CA VAL A 49 -7.73 5.28 14.62
C VAL A 49 -8.55 6.50 14.99
N SER A 50 -9.72 6.32 15.62
CA SER A 50 -10.60 7.42 16.00
C SER A 50 -9.93 8.42 16.96
N GLN A 51 -9.17 7.92 17.94
CA GLN A 51 -8.45 8.76 18.90
C GLN A 51 -7.32 9.55 18.23
N ILE A 52 -6.59 8.89 17.31
CA ILE A 52 -5.51 9.53 16.56
C ILE A 52 -6.09 10.62 15.64
N LEU A 53 -7.16 10.30 14.89
CA LEU A 53 -7.82 11.27 14.01
C LEU A 53 -8.33 12.49 14.78
N GLN A 54 -8.91 12.28 15.97
CA GLN A 54 -9.39 13.37 16.82
C GLN A 54 -8.23 14.32 17.25
N LYS A 55 -7.07 13.75 17.59
CA LYS A 55 -5.88 14.54 17.96
C LYS A 55 -5.31 15.37 16.80
N LEU A 56 -5.46 14.88 15.56
CA LEU A 56 -4.93 15.52 14.34
C LEU A 56 -5.94 16.44 13.66
N LYS A 57 -7.23 16.34 14.00
CA LYS A 57 -8.32 17.11 13.38
C LYS A 57 -8.04 18.62 13.41
N GLY A 58 -8.09 19.25 12.24
CA GLY A 58 -7.86 20.69 12.06
C GLY A 58 -6.42 21.17 12.23
N LYS A 59 -5.47 20.25 12.50
CA LYS A 59 -4.05 20.61 12.68
C LYS A 59 -3.21 20.41 11.44
N THR A 60 -3.69 19.64 10.46
CA THR A 60 -3.01 19.40 9.20
C THR A 60 -4.00 19.40 8.04
N GLN A 61 -3.51 19.79 6.86
CA GLN A 61 -4.21 19.67 5.58
C GLN A 61 -3.84 18.37 4.84
N VAL A 62 -2.88 17.61 5.36
CA VAL A 62 -2.47 16.33 4.79
C VAL A 62 -3.54 15.28 5.08
N PRO A 63 -4.09 14.59 4.08
CA PRO A 63 -5.01 13.48 4.30
C PRO A 63 -4.37 12.40 5.16
N ILE A 64 -5.07 11.95 6.20
CA ILE A 64 -4.52 10.99 7.16
C ILE A 64 -4.67 9.57 6.61
N PHE A 65 -3.56 8.86 6.43
CA PHE A 65 -3.51 7.45 6.09
C PHE A 65 -3.11 6.65 7.33
N LEU A 66 -4.04 5.84 7.85
CA LEU A 66 -3.81 4.99 9.02
C LEU A 66 -4.25 3.55 8.73
N PRO A 67 -3.42 2.57 9.07
CA PRO A 67 -3.85 1.18 9.06
C PRO A 67 -4.85 0.93 10.17
N SER A 68 -5.76 -0.01 9.98
CA SER A 68 -6.68 -0.44 11.03
C SER A 68 -6.01 -1.38 12.05
N ARG A 69 -4.96 -2.07 11.65
CA ARG A 69 -4.18 -3.02 12.46
C ARG A 69 -2.71 -2.98 12.08
N LEU A 70 -1.86 -3.33 13.04
CA LEU A 70 -0.44 -3.56 12.84
C LEU A 70 -0.13 -5.06 12.96
N PRO A 71 0.79 -5.63 12.18
CA PRO A 71 1.12 -7.05 12.19
C PRO A 71 2.02 -7.44 13.37
N ILE A 72 1.60 -7.05 14.58
CA ILE A 72 2.28 -7.35 15.85
C ILE A 72 1.24 -7.71 16.90
N SER A 73 1.63 -8.42 17.94
CA SER A 73 0.77 -8.80 19.07
C SER A 73 0.92 -7.90 20.29
N GLN A 74 1.97 -7.06 20.32
CA GLN A 74 2.28 -6.20 21.46
C GLN A 74 1.40 -4.95 21.50
N LYS A 75 1.06 -4.49 22.70
CA LYS A 75 0.40 -3.20 22.91
C LYS A 75 1.37 -2.07 22.57
N LEU A 76 0.87 -1.07 21.84
CA LEU A 76 1.62 0.16 21.54
C LEU A 76 0.92 1.38 22.12
N TYR A 77 1.71 2.39 22.39
CA TYR A 77 1.30 3.74 22.74
C TYR A 77 1.52 4.67 21.55
N TYR A 78 0.61 5.61 21.35
CA TYR A 78 0.60 6.46 20.15
C TYR A 78 0.72 7.92 20.55
N GLN A 79 1.73 8.60 20.00
CA GLN A 79 1.88 10.04 20.09
C GLN A 79 1.67 10.65 18.71
N SER A 80 0.94 11.76 18.63
CA SER A 80 0.59 12.38 17.37
C SER A 80 0.97 13.85 17.38
N GLN A 81 1.71 14.28 16.37
CA GLN A 81 2.09 15.66 16.12
C GLN A 81 1.67 16.04 14.71
N ALA A 82 1.28 17.31 14.51
CA ALA A 82 0.91 17.80 13.20
C ALA A 82 1.32 19.26 13.01
N LYS A 83 1.62 19.59 11.76
CA LYS A 83 1.74 20.95 11.21
C LYS A 83 0.77 21.05 10.03
N THR A 84 0.56 22.24 9.50
CA THR A 84 -0.33 22.45 8.37
C THR A 84 -0.05 21.51 7.19
N ASP A 85 1.21 21.26 6.90
CA ASP A 85 1.72 20.51 5.74
C ASP A 85 2.25 19.11 6.06
N SER A 86 2.14 18.66 7.31
CA SER A 86 2.66 17.36 7.73
C SER A 86 2.00 16.84 9.00
N TYR A 87 2.15 15.51 9.22
CA TYR A 87 1.89 14.88 10.51
C TYR A 87 2.88 13.74 10.75
N THR A 88 3.07 13.41 12.03
CA THR A 88 3.82 12.24 12.49
C THR A 88 3.05 11.55 13.61
N ILE A 89 2.96 10.24 13.53
CA ILE A 89 2.37 9.37 14.54
C ILE A 89 3.46 8.40 14.97
N SER A 90 4.02 8.64 16.15
CA SER A 90 4.99 7.74 16.77
C SER A 90 4.28 6.58 17.42
N MET A 91 4.84 5.39 17.27
CA MET A 91 4.38 4.13 17.86
C MET A 91 5.45 3.64 18.83
N GLU A 92 5.09 3.48 20.08
CA GLU A 92 6.03 3.27 21.16
C GLU A 92 5.64 2.08 22.04
N TYR A 93 6.60 1.36 22.59
CA TYR A 93 6.38 0.22 23.48
C TYR A 93 5.96 0.66 24.89
N THR A 94 6.31 1.88 25.30
CA THR A 94 5.97 2.44 26.62
C THR A 94 5.35 3.82 26.48
N ALA A 95 4.53 4.22 27.45
CA ALA A 95 3.83 5.50 27.42
C ALA A 95 4.76 6.71 27.59
N ASP A 96 5.91 6.50 28.20
CA ASP A 96 6.90 7.52 28.57
C ASP A 96 8.13 7.54 27.65
N CYS A 97 8.07 6.84 26.53
CA CYS A 97 9.19 6.68 25.58
C CYS A 97 9.77 8.03 25.07
N ARG A 98 8.92 9.03 24.83
CA ARG A 98 9.29 10.36 24.37
C ARG A 98 10.25 10.36 23.18
N GLY A 99 10.11 9.39 22.28
CA GLY A 99 10.93 9.24 21.07
C GLY A 99 12.31 8.62 21.30
N ALA A 100 12.61 8.10 22.47
CA ALA A 100 13.88 7.38 22.69
C ALA A 100 13.93 6.11 21.83
N GLY A 101 15.04 5.90 21.12
CA GLY A 101 15.18 4.79 20.16
C GLY A 101 14.98 3.40 20.79
N ALA A 102 15.31 3.21 22.07
CA ALA A 102 15.18 1.91 22.76
C ALA A 102 13.73 1.43 22.87
N CYS A 103 12.78 2.35 23.13
CA CYS A 103 11.35 2.06 23.29
C CYS A 103 10.48 2.43 22.08
N SER A 104 11.08 2.91 20.99
CA SER A 104 10.37 3.18 19.75
C SER A 104 10.14 1.91 18.96
N PHE A 105 8.89 1.66 18.55
CA PHE A 105 8.55 0.65 17.56
C PHE A 105 8.72 1.21 16.14
N GLY A 106 8.27 2.43 15.91
CA GLY A 106 8.31 3.07 14.59
C GLY A 106 7.42 4.29 14.49
N GLU A 107 7.14 4.70 13.27
CA GLU A 107 6.32 5.88 13.00
C GLU A 107 5.57 5.79 11.67
N ILE A 108 4.49 6.56 11.58
CA ILE A 108 3.75 6.83 10.34
C ILE A 108 3.78 8.34 10.12
N ARG A 109 4.16 8.75 8.92
CA ARG A 109 4.23 10.15 8.51
C ARG A 109 3.40 10.42 7.26
N GLY A 110 2.90 11.64 7.15
CA GLY A 110 2.40 12.20 5.92
C GLY A 110 2.88 13.63 5.77
N GLN A 111 3.24 14.02 4.56
CA GLN A 111 3.68 15.37 4.26
C GLN A 111 3.29 15.83 2.86
N LYS A 112 3.14 17.13 2.68
CA LYS A 112 2.91 17.73 1.37
C LYS A 112 4.20 17.68 0.56
N GLY A 113 4.11 17.24 -0.70
CA GLY A 113 5.29 17.09 -1.57
C GLY A 113 6.20 15.95 -1.12
N GLY A 114 7.49 16.09 -1.37
CA GLY A 114 8.53 15.11 -1.06
C GLY A 114 8.94 14.23 -2.24
N GLU A 115 10.15 13.72 -2.18
CA GLU A 115 10.72 12.80 -3.16
C GLU A 115 11.06 11.47 -2.51
N PHE A 116 10.95 10.39 -3.28
CA PHE A 116 11.37 9.07 -2.81
C PHE A 116 12.84 9.05 -2.43
N SER A 117 13.16 8.32 -1.40
CA SER A 117 14.54 8.04 -1.04
C SER A 117 15.29 7.37 -2.19
N THR A 118 16.45 7.91 -2.54
CA THR A 118 17.34 7.39 -3.58
C THR A 118 18.61 6.77 -2.99
N LYS A 119 18.83 6.96 -1.70
CA LYS A 119 19.98 6.46 -0.96
C LYS A 119 19.52 5.91 0.40
N VAL A 120 20.24 4.94 0.89
CA VAL A 120 20.02 4.34 2.22
C VAL A 120 21.34 4.39 2.97
N GLU A 121 21.30 4.85 4.21
CA GLU A 121 22.45 4.83 5.11
C GLU A 121 22.52 3.52 5.88
N GLY A 122 23.70 3.18 6.39
CA GLY A 122 23.94 1.98 7.17
C GLY A 122 24.93 1.01 6.53
N VAL A 123 25.23 -0.06 7.23
CA VAL A 123 26.18 -1.12 6.81
C VAL A 123 25.52 -2.05 5.79
N THR A 124 24.33 -2.55 6.12
CA THR A 124 23.51 -3.35 5.19
C THR A 124 22.39 -2.50 4.64
N LYS A 125 22.23 -2.48 3.32
CA LYS A 125 21.31 -1.57 2.63
C LYS A 125 20.47 -2.33 1.62
N THR A 126 19.17 -2.06 1.64
CA THR A 126 18.24 -2.51 0.62
C THR A 126 17.43 -1.30 0.14
N LEU A 127 17.31 -1.13 -1.16
CA LEU A 127 16.46 -0.11 -1.79
C LEU A 127 15.80 -0.71 -3.01
N LYS A 128 14.47 -0.77 -3.03
CA LYS A 128 13.72 -1.32 -4.15
C LYS A 128 12.32 -0.76 -4.30
N THR A 129 11.80 -0.79 -5.51
CA THR A 129 10.40 -0.48 -5.81
C THR A 129 9.51 -1.67 -5.45
N VAL A 130 8.35 -1.38 -4.86
CA VAL A 130 7.31 -2.36 -4.55
C VAL A 130 5.96 -1.90 -5.09
N GLN A 131 5.06 -2.85 -5.34
CA GLN A 131 3.69 -2.58 -5.74
C GLN A 131 2.78 -2.69 -4.52
N LEU A 132 2.00 -1.63 -4.27
CA LEU A 132 1.02 -1.55 -3.19
C LEU A 132 -0.41 -1.70 -3.72
N ALA A 133 -1.39 -1.70 -2.81
CA ALA A 133 -2.80 -1.68 -3.15
C ALA A 133 -3.13 -0.52 -4.11
N ASP A 134 -4.20 -0.68 -4.91
CA ASP A 134 -4.64 0.29 -5.90
C ASP A 134 -3.59 0.65 -6.96
N ARG A 135 -2.65 -0.24 -7.21
CA ARG A 135 -1.53 -0.02 -8.13
C ARG A 135 -0.63 1.16 -7.73
N VAL A 136 -0.64 1.54 -6.47
CA VAL A 136 0.25 2.59 -5.96
C VAL A 136 1.69 2.05 -5.95
N LYS A 137 2.62 2.81 -6.52
CA LYS A 137 4.05 2.54 -6.44
C LYS A 137 4.58 2.94 -5.08
N GLY A 138 5.31 2.04 -4.41
CA GLY A 138 6.08 2.34 -3.21
C GLY A 138 7.57 2.16 -3.42
N VAL A 139 8.35 2.73 -2.53
CA VAL A 139 9.79 2.52 -2.41
C VAL A 139 10.07 1.97 -1.01
N PHE A 140 10.52 0.73 -0.95
CA PHE A 140 10.99 0.09 0.27
C PHE A 140 12.48 0.27 0.39
N HIS A 141 12.93 0.66 1.57
CA HIS A 141 14.35 0.64 1.90
C HIS A 141 14.58 0.18 3.34
N ASN A 142 15.74 -0.43 3.57
CA ASN A 142 16.17 -0.89 4.87
C ASN A 142 17.65 -0.59 5.05
N GLY A 143 17.98 0.17 6.07
CA GLY A 143 19.35 0.47 6.45
C GLY A 143 19.62 -0.01 7.86
N CYS A 144 20.73 -0.72 8.05
CA CYS A 144 21.13 -1.28 9.33
C CYS A 144 22.43 -0.64 9.84
N GLY A 145 22.43 -0.26 11.10
CA GLY A 145 23.57 0.16 11.89
C GLY A 145 23.53 -0.58 13.23
N ALA A 146 23.37 0.16 14.34
CA ALA A 146 23.13 -0.45 15.66
C ALA A 146 21.80 -1.25 15.71
N TYR A 147 20.83 -0.87 14.88
CA TYR A 147 19.61 -1.60 14.56
C TYR A 147 19.22 -1.28 13.11
N CYS A 148 18.33 -2.08 12.56
CA CYS A 148 17.78 -1.82 11.23
C CYS A 148 16.53 -0.94 11.31
N THR A 149 16.34 -0.05 10.33
CA THR A 149 15.08 0.65 10.15
C THR A 149 14.55 0.35 8.75
N ALA A 150 13.50 -0.45 8.70
CA ALA A 150 12.76 -0.69 7.48
C ALA A 150 11.79 0.45 7.25
N THR A 151 11.79 1.01 6.05
CA THR A 151 10.96 2.16 5.66
C THR A 151 10.27 1.85 4.35
N LEU A 152 9.00 2.23 4.25
CA LEU A 152 8.21 2.17 3.04
C LEU A 152 7.59 3.53 2.78
N GLU A 153 7.85 4.05 1.59
CA GLU A 153 7.37 5.34 1.12
C GLU A 153 6.39 5.15 -0.04
N TRP A 154 5.35 5.96 -0.10
CA TRP A 154 4.46 6.04 -1.27
C TRP A 154 3.91 7.45 -1.45
N LYS A 155 3.43 7.75 -2.66
CA LYS A 155 2.79 9.03 -2.98
C LYS A 155 1.32 8.84 -3.29
N SER A 156 0.49 9.75 -2.82
CA SER A 156 -0.92 9.83 -3.18
C SER A 156 -1.38 11.28 -3.18
N GLN A 157 -1.97 11.73 -4.29
CA GLN A 157 -2.59 13.06 -4.45
C GLN A 157 -1.67 14.24 -4.06
N GLY A 158 -0.39 14.17 -4.43
CA GLY A 158 0.57 15.24 -4.15
C GLY A 158 1.17 15.21 -2.75
N PHE A 159 0.87 14.18 -1.96
CA PHE A 159 1.42 13.96 -0.64
C PHE A 159 2.32 12.73 -0.62
N MET A 160 3.37 12.77 0.19
CA MET A 160 4.25 11.67 0.50
C MET A 160 3.84 11.05 1.83
N TYR A 161 3.80 9.73 1.87
CA TYR A 161 3.54 8.95 3.08
C TYR A 161 4.70 8.02 3.36
N THR A 162 5.00 7.85 4.62
CA THR A 162 6.09 7.01 5.08
C THR A 162 5.62 6.17 6.27
N VAL A 163 5.95 4.90 6.24
CA VAL A 163 5.92 4.02 7.40
C VAL A 163 7.34 3.55 7.68
N ALA A 164 7.84 3.72 8.89
CA ALA A 164 9.16 3.28 9.31
C ALA A 164 9.05 2.43 10.57
N ILE A 165 9.66 1.24 10.57
CA ILE A 165 9.61 0.29 11.71
C ILE A 165 11.01 -0.21 12.02
N LYS A 166 11.37 -0.13 13.29
CA LYS A 166 12.61 -0.67 13.80
C LYS A 166 12.61 -2.19 13.68
N ASN A 167 13.63 -2.74 13.04
CA ASN A 167 13.77 -4.17 12.74
C ASN A 167 12.55 -4.74 11.98
N GLY A 168 11.82 -3.90 11.22
CA GLY A 168 10.65 -4.29 10.45
C GLY A 168 11.01 -5.14 9.23
N ARG A 169 10.06 -5.96 8.79
CA ARG A 169 10.17 -6.74 7.55
C ARG A 169 9.41 -6.03 6.43
N GLU A 170 9.88 -6.15 5.22
CA GLU A 170 9.21 -5.61 4.05
C GLU A 170 7.74 -6.02 3.96
N SER A 171 7.45 -7.31 4.16
CA SER A 171 6.08 -7.83 4.14
C SER A 171 5.15 -7.12 5.13
N ASP A 172 5.66 -6.79 6.33
CA ASP A 172 4.89 -6.11 7.36
C ASP A 172 4.57 -4.67 6.96
N LEU A 173 5.56 -3.97 6.38
CA LEU A 173 5.36 -2.59 5.91
C LEU A 173 4.39 -2.53 4.73
N ILE A 174 4.46 -3.50 3.81
CA ILE A 174 3.50 -3.62 2.68
C ILE A 174 2.08 -3.85 3.22
N LEU A 175 1.90 -4.72 4.21
CA LEU A 175 0.59 -4.95 4.84
C LEU A 175 0.04 -3.68 5.49
N ILE A 176 0.88 -2.93 6.21
CA ILE A 176 0.51 -1.67 6.87
C ILE A 176 0.12 -0.62 5.82
N ALA A 177 0.93 -0.40 4.81
CA ALA A 177 0.66 0.56 3.75
C ALA A 177 -0.63 0.22 2.98
N ASN A 178 -0.82 -1.04 2.60
CA ASN A 178 -2.02 -1.51 1.92
C ASN A 178 -3.27 -1.31 2.78
N SER A 179 -3.20 -1.64 4.07
CA SER A 179 -4.29 -1.41 5.02
C SER A 179 -4.65 0.08 5.11
N ALA A 180 -3.65 0.97 5.16
CA ALA A 180 -3.85 2.41 5.22
C ALA A 180 -4.45 2.97 3.91
N ILE A 181 -3.97 2.52 2.74
CA ILE A 181 -4.47 2.93 1.42
C ILE A 181 -5.94 2.52 1.25
N LEU A 182 -6.29 1.28 1.61
CA LEU A 182 -7.64 0.74 1.46
C LEU A 182 -8.62 1.33 2.50
N ALA A 183 -8.16 1.67 3.70
CA ALA A 183 -9.00 2.28 4.74
C ALA A 183 -9.53 3.66 4.35
N ARG A 184 -8.82 4.41 3.52
CA ARG A 184 -9.24 5.73 3.03
C ARG A 184 -10.49 5.68 2.15
N LYS A 185 -10.79 4.54 1.54
CA LYS A 185 -11.94 4.38 0.63
C LYS A 185 -13.25 4.06 1.35
N ARG A 186 -13.21 3.88 2.66
CA ARG A 186 -14.39 3.61 3.51
C ARG A 186 -14.82 4.88 4.22
#